data_b1474037f4c46f80bf6cf0e39985aee5
#
_entry.id   b1474037f4c46f80bf6cf0e39985aee5
#
_cell.length_a   1.000
_cell.length_b   1.000
_cell.length_c   1.000
_cell.angle_alpha   90.00
_cell.angle_beta   90.00
_cell.angle_gamma   90.00
#
_symmetry.space_group_name_H-M   'P 1'
#
loop_
_entity.id
_entity.type
_entity.pdbx_description
1 polymer ?
#
loop_
_entity_poly.entity_id
_entity_poly.type
_entity_poly.pdbx_seq_one_letter_code
_entity_poly.pdbx_strand_id
1 'polypeptide(L)'
;MNMTTKAVATLLVLPLAASTAWAQDGATQAIKVGGFGTGALTWTNTNDALFARPYQAGGAGTKPRTGADSNVGLQIDARINDWLSLTGQGVVRKLETDAYGATGTLAFAKARVSDTLAVRVGRVPLAAFLVSDYRNVGYANIMLRPSQEVYAQVPNDSLDGADLDWRQAIGTATLTTQLAYGRSTAKLAGQTVTFTNARVVNVVLEQGPVTLRLGRDDARMTLTQGGFELPKLKVSFTAAGLALDWNDVVVQSEYTTARGFGATSRGWYAMGGYRFGKVLPFASHGRLTGDVAQRTDSVGVRWDAFRSADIKVQVDRVRPEGTGLFNQPKAGFRGPVTVGAVAVDFIF
;
A
#
# COMPACT_ATOMS: atom_id res chain seq x y z
N MET A 1 41.10 -23.33 13.78
CA MET A 1 40.66 -21.96 13.51
C MET A 1 39.46 -22.06 12.58
N ASN A 2 38.26 -22.24 13.17
CA ASN A 2 37.04 -22.50 12.44
C ASN A 2 36.30 -21.18 12.20
N MET A 3 36.25 -20.79 10.92
CA MET A 3 35.39 -19.71 10.44
C MET A 3 33.95 -20.23 10.31
N THR A 4 33.13 -19.90 11.28
CA THR A 4 31.68 -20.09 11.19
C THR A 4 31.09 -19.07 10.23
N THR A 5 30.65 -19.56 9.07
CA THR A 5 29.91 -18.78 8.08
C THR A 5 28.56 -18.35 8.68
N LYS A 6 28.42 -17.09 9.04
CA LYS A 6 27.12 -16.53 9.41
C LYS A 6 26.27 -16.47 8.16
N ALA A 7 25.22 -17.26 8.11
CA ALA A 7 24.18 -17.14 7.10
C ALA A 7 23.48 -15.80 7.31
N VAL A 8 23.73 -14.84 6.43
CA VAL A 8 23.03 -13.58 6.35
C VAL A 8 21.64 -13.91 5.81
N ALA A 9 20.64 -13.90 6.67
CA ALA A 9 19.24 -13.92 6.25
C ALA A 9 18.93 -12.54 5.66
N THR A 10 19.18 -12.40 4.35
CA THR A 10 18.72 -11.26 3.58
C THR A 10 17.21 -11.30 3.57
N LEU A 11 16.57 -10.49 4.40
CA LEU A 11 15.14 -10.24 4.26
C LEU A 11 14.97 -9.55 2.91
N LEU A 12 14.30 -10.22 1.99
CA LEU A 12 13.87 -9.63 0.74
C LEU A 12 13.05 -8.39 1.08
N VAL A 13 13.68 -7.20 1.00
CA VAL A 13 12.98 -6.06 0.45
C VAL A 13 12.54 -6.58 -0.91
N LEU A 14 11.25 -6.92 -1.06
CA LEU A 14 10.71 -7.20 -2.37
C LEU A 14 10.94 -5.89 -3.13
N PRO A 15 11.97 -5.81 -4.00
CA PRO A 15 12.11 -4.66 -4.85
C PRO A 15 10.83 -4.55 -5.67
N LEU A 16 10.58 -3.42 -6.28
CA LEU A 16 9.61 -3.24 -7.38
C LEU A 16 9.67 -4.35 -8.46
N ALA A 17 10.44 -5.35 -8.23
CA ALA A 17 10.72 -6.55 -8.99
C ALA A 17 9.78 -7.72 -8.69
N ALA A 18 8.47 -7.49 -8.60
CA ALA A 18 7.56 -8.56 -8.99
C ALA A 18 7.78 -8.98 -10.47
N SER A 19 8.70 -8.29 -11.14
CA SER A 19 9.05 -8.53 -12.55
C SER A 19 10.39 -9.23 -12.78
N THR A 20 11.25 -9.48 -11.78
CA THR A 20 12.61 -10.04 -12.00
C THR A 20 12.90 -11.38 -11.32
N ALA A 21 11.94 -12.02 -10.66
CA ALA A 21 12.09 -13.38 -10.12
C ALA A 21 12.17 -14.48 -11.21
N TRP A 22 12.39 -14.11 -12.47
CA TRP A 22 12.44 -15.02 -13.60
C TRP A 22 13.86 -15.51 -13.96
N ALA A 23 14.89 -15.14 -13.19
CA ALA A 23 16.27 -15.31 -13.65
C ALA A 23 17.01 -16.56 -13.15
N GLN A 24 16.49 -17.36 -12.23
CA GLN A 24 17.20 -18.56 -11.76
C GLN A 24 16.24 -19.63 -11.25
N ASP A 25 15.64 -20.43 -12.16
CA ASP A 25 15.40 -21.86 -11.91
C ASP A 25 15.05 -22.54 -13.24
N GLY A 26 15.79 -23.56 -13.59
CA GLY A 26 15.65 -24.34 -14.80
C GLY A 26 14.49 -25.32 -14.74
N ALA A 27 13.28 -24.83 -14.94
CA ALA A 27 12.08 -25.47 -15.46
C ALA A 27 10.99 -24.38 -15.46
N THR A 28 10.77 -23.77 -16.61
CA THR A 28 9.80 -22.66 -16.78
C THR A 28 8.38 -23.16 -16.58
N GLN A 29 7.83 -23.02 -15.38
CA GLN A 29 6.40 -23.11 -15.23
C GLN A 29 5.75 -21.96 -16.04
N ALA A 30 4.97 -22.32 -17.06
CA ALA A 30 4.27 -21.34 -17.89
C ALA A 30 3.25 -20.52 -17.08
N ILE A 31 2.79 -21.04 -15.95
CA ILE A 31 1.81 -20.41 -15.04
C ILE A 31 2.35 -20.50 -13.61
N LYS A 32 2.36 -19.37 -12.92
CA LYS A 32 2.62 -19.27 -11.48
C LYS A 32 1.35 -18.80 -10.79
N VAL A 33 0.99 -19.45 -9.69
CA VAL A 33 -0.09 -19.05 -8.81
C VAL A 33 0.52 -18.78 -7.44
N GLY A 34 0.20 -17.62 -6.91
CA GLY A 34 0.63 -17.21 -5.57
C GLY A 34 -0.50 -16.49 -4.85
N GLY A 35 -0.41 -16.40 -3.56
CA GLY A 35 -1.40 -15.69 -2.80
C GLY A 35 -0.83 -15.07 -1.53
N PHE A 36 -1.64 -14.26 -0.91
CA PHE A 36 -1.33 -13.60 0.35
C PHE A 36 -2.59 -13.39 1.17
N GLY A 37 -2.42 -13.20 2.45
CA GLY A 37 -3.54 -12.85 3.30
C GLY A 37 -3.10 -12.26 4.63
N THR A 38 -4.05 -11.59 5.26
CA THR A 38 -3.98 -11.05 6.61
C THR A 38 -5.23 -11.47 7.35
N GLY A 39 -5.07 -12.21 8.43
CA GLY A 39 -6.13 -12.46 9.42
C GLY A 39 -5.88 -11.56 10.63
N ALA A 40 -6.76 -10.59 10.90
CA ALA A 40 -6.55 -9.60 11.94
C ALA A 40 -7.75 -9.44 12.87
N LEU A 41 -7.47 -9.03 14.11
CA LEU A 41 -8.44 -8.52 15.08
C LEU A 41 -8.06 -7.10 15.45
N THR A 42 -8.99 -6.17 15.29
CA THR A 42 -8.82 -4.74 15.59
C THR A 42 -9.92 -4.28 16.53
N TRP A 43 -9.57 -3.47 17.53
CA TRP A 43 -10.50 -2.88 18.49
C TRP A 43 -10.04 -1.48 18.90
N THR A 44 -10.94 -0.73 19.54
CA THR A 44 -10.63 0.60 20.09
C THR A 44 -11.10 0.71 21.55
N ASN A 45 -10.70 1.78 22.21
CA ASN A 45 -11.14 2.09 23.56
C ASN A 45 -12.47 2.85 23.63
N THR A 46 -13.19 3.04 22.49
CA THR A 46 -14.45 3.78 22.44
C THR A 46 -15.42 3.19 21.41
N ASN A 47 -16.72 3.42 21.61
CA ASN A 47 -17.79 3.20 20.62
C ASN A 47 -18.41 4.52 20.12
N ASP A 48 -17.77 5.67 20.38
CA ASP A 48 -18.28 6.97 19.94
C ASP A 48 -17.88 7.29 18.50
N ALA A 49 -16.92 6.52 17.95
CA ALA A 49 -16.61 6.48 16.53
C ALA A 49 -15.95 5.13 16.20
N LEU A 50 -16.02 4.72 14.94
CA LEU A 50 -15.47 3.45 14.49
C LEU A 50 -14.13 3.68 13.78
N PHE A 51 -13.12 2.93 14.19
CA PHE A 51 -11.85 2.90 13.48
C PHE A 51 -11.98 2.01 12.24
N ALA A 52 -11.65 2.55 11.09
CA ALA A 52 -11.67 1.84 9.81
C ALA A 52 -10.39 2.13 9.02
N ARG A 53 -10.01 1.23 8.12
CA ARG A 53 -9.06 1.62 7.06
C ARG A 53 -9.74 2.61 6.12
N PRO A 54 -8.96 3.44 5.42
CA PRO A 54 -9.53 4.39 4.47
C PRO A 54 -10.51 3.72 3.52
N TYR A 55 -11.64 4.40 3.30
CA TYR A 55 -12.70 4.00 2.35
C TYR A 55 -13.55 2.78 2.74
N GLN A 56 -13.41 2.25 3.95
CA GLN A 56 -14.31 1.23 4.47
C GLN A 56 -15.60 1.87 5.00
N ALA A 57 -16.76 1.19 4.80
CA ALA A 57 -18.05 1.64 5.31
C ALA A 57 -18.24 1.35 6.80
N GLY A 58 -17.69 0.23 7.28
CA GLY A 58 -17.75 -0.19 8.68
C GLY A 58 -16.52 0.23 9.48
N GLY A 59 -16.29 -0.42 10.61
CA GLY A 59 -15.10 -0.19 11.44
C GLY A 59 -15.14 -0.97 12.75
N ALA A 60 -14.09 -0.82 13.55
CA ALA A 60 -13.94 -1.43 14.87
C ALA A 60 -14.24 -0.42 15.97
N GLY A 61 -15.02 -0.84 16.94
CA GLY A 61 -15.24 -0.17 18.22
C GLY A 61 -14.55 -0.91 19.34
N THR A 62 -15.15 -0.93 20.55
CA THR A 62 -14.57 -1.63 21.71
C THR A 62 -14.58 -3.16 21.58
N LYS A 63 -15.46 -3.73 20.78
CA LYS A 63 -15.46 -5.16 20.48
C LYS A 63 -14.49 -5.46 19.34
N PRO A 64 -13.57 -6.43 19.49
CA PRO A 64 -12.68 -6.86 18.42
C PRO A 64 -13.44 -7.26 17.15
N ARG A 65 -12.97 -6.79 15.98
CA ARG A 65 -13.52 -7.11 14.66
C ARG A 65 -12.42 -7.47 13.69
N THR A 66 -12.74 -8.39 12.76
CA THR A 66 -11.80 -8.83 11.72
C THR A 66 -11.74 -7.87 10.53
N GLY A 67 -12.84 -7.17 10.24
CA GLY A 67 -13.05 -6.49 8.96
C GLY A 67 -12.15 -5.29 8.67
N ALA A 68 -11.51 -4.68 9.70
CA ALA A 68 -10.69 -3.51 9.47
C ALA A 68 -9.40 -3.85 8.67
N ASP A 69 -8.70 -4.91 9.07
CA ASP A 69 -7.37 -5.19 8.51
C ASP A 69 -7.27 -6.52 7.76
N SER A 70 -8.28 -7.40 7.86
CA SER A 70 -8.23 -8.71 7.18
C SER A 70 -8.48 -8.60 5.68
N ASN A 71 -7.67 -9.32 4.92
CA ASN A 71 -7.84 -9.51 3.49
C ASN A 71 -7.25 -10.86 3.04
N VAL A 72 -7.63 -11.30 1.85
CA VAL A 72 -6.98 -12.41 1.15
C VAL A 72 -6.88 -12.07 -0.33
N GLY A 73 -5.73 -12.32 -0.95
CA GLY A 73 -5.47 -12.09 -2.36
C GLY A 73 -4.92 -13.33 -3.06
N LEU A 74 -5.26 -13.46 -4.32
CA LEU A 74 -4.73 -14.47 -5.23
C LEU A 74 -4.18 -13.78 -6.46
N GLN A 75 -2.98 -14.17 -6.90
CA GLN A 75 -2.35 -13.70 -8.13
C GLN A 75 -2.00 -14.88 -9.04
N ILE A 76 -2.22 -14.68 -10.32
CA ILE A 76 -1.84 -15.63 -11.37
C ILE A 76 -0.98 -14.86 -12.36
N ASP A 77 0.22 -15.38 -12.62
CA ASP A 77 1.14 -14.89 -13.63
C ASP A 77 1.34 -15.98 -14.68
N ALA A 78 1.01 -15.69 -15.95
CA ALA A 78 1.17 -16.59 -17.07
C ALA A 78 2.24 -16.04 -18.02
N ARG A 79 3.34 -16.78 -18.23
CA ARG A 79 4.33 -16.49 -19.26
C ARG A 79 3.89 -17.10 -20.57
N ILE A 80 3.58 -16.26 -21.55
CA ILE A 80 3.15 -16.70 -22.89
C ILE A 80 4.37 -17.05 -23.74
N ASN A 81 5.42 -16.18 -23.68
CA ASN A 81 6.70 -16.37 -24.33
C ASN A 81 7.76 -15.48 -23.66
N ASP A 82 8.94 -15.32 -24.27
CA ASP A 82 10.08 -14.59 -23.67
C ASP A 82 9.85 -13.09 -23.52
N TRP A 83 8.93 -12.52 -24.29
CA TRP A 83 8.65 -11.08 -24.25
C TRP A 83 7.24 -10.74 -23.74
N LEU A 84 6.31 -11.70 -23.63
CA LEU A 84 4.91 -11.45 -23.24
C LEU A 84 4.52 -12.29 -22.04
N SER A 85 3.94 -11.64 -21.03
CA SER A 85 3.30 -12.27 -19.87
C SER A 85 1.96 -11.61 -19.54
N LEU A 86 1.09 -12.36 -18.86
CA LEU A 86 -0.19 -11.89 -18.36
C LEU A 86 -0.20 -12.00 -16.84
N THR A 87 -0.77 -11.00 -16.17
CA THR A 87 -0.96 -10.99 -14.70
C THR A 87 -2.41 -10.71 -14.38
N GLY A 88 -3.00 -11.52 -13.50
CA GLY A 88 -4.30 -11.30 -12.89
C GLY A 88 -4.20 -11.38 -11.36
N GLN A 89 -4.81 -10.42 -10.62
CA GLN A 89 -4.87 -10.44 -9.17
C GLN A 89 -6.28 -10.05 -8.69
N GLY A 90 -6.80 -10.81 -7.74
CA GLY A 90 -8.03 -10.49 -7.02
C GLY A 90 -7.79 -10.44 -5.52
N VAL A 91 -8.50 -9.55 -4.83
CA VAL A 91 -8.43 -9.38 -3.37
C VAL A 91 -9.83 -9.36 -2.79
N VAL A 92 -10.04 -10.14 -1.72
CA VAL A 92 -11.25 -10.14 -0.90
C VAL A 92 -10.99 -9.34 0.36
N ARG A 93 -11.79 -8.30 0.60
CA ARG A 93 -11.72 -7.41 1.78
C ARG A 93 -13.02 -6.66 1.97
N LYS A 94 -13.20 -6.00 3.11
CA LYS A 94 -14.31 -5.06 3.32
C LYS A 94 -13.92 -3.67 2.82
N LEU A 95 -14.79 -3.03 2.05
CA LEU A 95 -14.62 -1.65 1.52
C LEU A 95 -15.93 -0.84 1.62
N GLU A 96 -16.65 -0.72 0.48
CA GLU A 96 -17.84 0.13 0.36
C GLU A 96 -19.07 -0.37 1.14
N THR A 97 -19.05 -1.61 1.57
CA THR A 97 -20.06 -2.24 2.41
C THR A 97 -19.40 -2.85 3.63
N ASP A 98 -20.19 -3.14 4.70
CA ASP A 98 -19.68 -3.91 5.86
C ASP A 98 -19.65 -5.43 5.60
N ALA A 99 -19.73 -5.85 4.33
CA ALA A 99 -19.57 -7.23 3.89
C ALA A 99 -18.19 -7.41 3.21
N TYR A 100 -17.67 -8.64 3.23
CA TYR A 100 -16.50 -8.99 2.43
C TYR A 100 -16.89 -9.05 0.96
N GLY A 101 -16.12 -8.39 0.11
CA GLY A 101 -16.31 -8.35 -1.34
C GLY A 101 -15.00 -8.65 -2.08
N ALA A 102 -15.10 -9.30 -3.24
CA ALA A 102 -13.98 -9.54 -4.13
C ALA A 102 -13.79 -8.38 -5.11
N THR A 103 -12.55 -7.95 -5.30
CA THR A 103 -12.18 -6.90 -6.25
C THR A 103 -11.00 -7.37 -7.10
N GLY A 104 -11.12 -7.29 -8.43
CA GLY A 104 -9.98 -7.47 -9.33
C GLY A 104 -9.07 -6.26 -9.24
N THR A 105 -7.90 -6.41 -8.61
CA THR A 105 -6.95 -5.32 -8.40
C THR A 105 -5.98 -5.15 -9.55
N LEU A 106 -5.57 -6.25 -10.21
CA LEU A 106 -4.71 -6.23 -11.39
C LEU A 106 -5.25 -7.15 -12.50
N ALA A 107 -5.11 -6.74 -13.76
CA ALA A 107 -5.40 -7.54 -14.94
C ALA A 107 -4.72 -6.92 -16.16
N PHE A 108 -3.47 -7.31 -16.46
CA PHE A 108 -2.70 -6.68 -17.52
C PHE A 108 -1.85 -7.68 -18.32
N ALA A 109 -1.55 -7.30 -19.56
CA ALA A 109 -0.50 -7.88 -20.36
C ALA A 109 0.77 -7.04 -20.21
N LYS A 110 1.93 -7.68 -20.01
CA LYS A 110 3.25 -7.06 -19.97
C LYS A 110 4.08 -7.52 -21.15
N ALA A 111 4.50 -6.57 -21.98
CA ALA A 111 5.43 -6.78 -23.08
C ALA A 111 6.82 -6.25 -22.68
N ARG A 112 7.83 -7.10 -22.69
CA ARG A 112 9.24 -6.72 -22.54
C ARG A 112 9.76 -6.27 -23.90
N VAL A 113 9.98 -4.96 -24.05
CA VAL A 113 10.47 -4.34 -25.29
C VAL A 113 11.98 -4.47 -25.41
N SER A 114 12.69 -4.37 -24.27
CA SER A 114 14.13 -4.60 -24.14
C SER A 114 14.46 -5.08 -22.73
N ASP A 115 15.73 -5.28 -22.41
CA ASP A 115 16.17 -5.66 -21.06
C ASP A 115 15.89 -4.57 -20.02
N THR A 116 15.75 -3.31 -20.46
CA THR A 116 15.51 -2.16 -19.58
C THR A 116 14.10 -1.58 -19.69
N LEU A 117 13.33 -1.98 -20.69
CA LEU A 117 12.03 -1.37 -20.99
C LEU A 117 10.91 -2.40 -21.11
N ALA A 118 9.85 -2.19 -20.35
CA ALA A 118 8.62 -2.95 -20.47
C ALA A 118 7.41 -2.03 -20.60
N VAL A 119 6.37 -2.50 -21.29
CA VAL A 119 5.06 -1.84 -21.41
C VAL A 119 4.00 -2.76 -20.83
N ARG A 120 3.09 -2.22 -20.00
CA ARG A 120 1.92 -2.94 -19.50
C ARG A 120 0.65 -2.29 -20.01
N VAL A 121 -0.35 -3.09 -20.35
CA VAL A 121 -1.65 -2.62 -20.83
C VAL A 121 -2.75 -3.41 -20.14
N GLY A 122 -3.76 -2.72 -19.62
CA GLY A 122 -4.87 -3.28 -18.87
C GLY A 122 -5.09 -2.58 -17.54
N ARG A 123 -5.43 -3.32 -16.50
CA ARG A 123 -5.47 -2.83 -15.12
C ARG A 123 -4.11 -2.95 -14.47
N VAL A 124 -3.33 -1.89 -14.53
CA VAL A 124 -1.95 -1.82 -14.04
C VAL A 124 -1.90 -1.24 -12.62
N PRO A 125 -0.85 -1.53 -11.80
CA PRO A 125 -0.70 -0.93 -10.49
C PRO A 125 -0.61 0.60 -10.57
N LEU A 126 -1.25 1.30 -9.63
CA LEU A 126 -1.10 2.75 -9.47
C LEU A 126 0.07 3.04 -8.52
N ALA A 127 1.18 3.52 -9.07
CA ALA A 127 2.37 3.86 -8.30
C ALA A 127 2.24 5.21 -7.60
N ALA A 128 1.32 5.34 -6.62
CA ALA A 128 1.10 6.56 -5.86
C ALA A 128 2.00 6.66 -4.62
N PHE A 129 2.32 5.53 -3.97
CA PHE A 129 3.00 5.45 -2.68
C PHE A 129 4.26 4.58 -2.72
N LEU A 130 5.08 4.66 -1.69
CA LEU A 130 6.30 3.85 -1.54
C LEU A 130 6.01 2.34 -1.61
N VAL A 131 4.90 1.89 -0.98
CA VAL A 131 4.51 0.48 -0.96
C VAL A 131 3.32 0.16 -1.87
N SER A 132 3.05 0.96 -2.91
CA SER A 132 1.89 0.81 -3.80
C SER A 132 1.70 -0.62 -4.31
N ASP A 133 2.76 -1.25 -4.79
CA ASP A 133 2.70 -2.55 -5.46
C ASP A 133 2.35 -3.69 -4.49
N TYR A 134 2.65 -3.54 -3.19
CA TYR A 134 2.45 -4.56 -2.18
C TYR A 134 1.65 -4.07 -0.96
N ARG A 135 0.96 -2.93 -1.05
CA ARG A 135 0.21 -2.36 0.09
C ARG A 135 -0.87 -3.30 0.66
N ASN A 136 -1.37 -4.22 -0.15
CA ASN A 136 -2.35 -5.24 0.25
C ASN A 136 -1.71 -6.51 0.81
N VAL A 137 -0.40 -6.69 0.62
CA VAL A 137 0.37 -7.84 1.09
C VAL A 137 0.90 -7.54 2.48
N GLY A 138 0.16 -7.92 3.52
CA GLY A 138 0.53 -7.65 4.91
C GLY A 138 1.95 -8.13 5.22
N TYR A 139 2.30 -9.34 4.80
CA TYR A 139 3.63 -9.93 5.00
C TYR A 139 4.79 -9.06 4.48
N ALA A 140 4.59 -8.27 3.42
CA ALA A 140 5.60 -7.37 2.88
C ALA A 140 5.76 -6.05 3.66
N ASN A 141 4.80 -5.71 4.53
CA ASN A 141 4.82 -4.49 5.32
C ASN A 141 5.39 -4.75 6.72
N ILE A 142 6.13 -3.79 7.28
CA ILE A 142 6.63 -3.85 8.66
C ILE A 142 5.50 -3.55 9.64
N MET A 143 4.83 -2.41 9.46
CA MET A 143 3.63 -2.07 10.21
C MET A 143 2.47 -2.99 9.86
N LEU A 144 1.55 -3.22 10.77
CA LEU A 144 0.34 -4.02 10.54
C LEU A 144 -0.50 -3.44 9.40
N ARG A 145 -0.51 -2.11 9.27
CA ARG A 145 -1.16 -1.37 8.17
C ARG A 145 -0.30 -0.18 7.74
N PRO A 146 -0.31 0.22 6.47
CA PRO A 146 0.29 1.47 6.03
C PRO A 146 -0.32 2.68 6.77
N SER A 147 0.48 3.76 6.98
CA SER A 147 0.02 4.96 7.68
C SER A 147 -1.22 5.56 7.02
N GLN A 148 -2.32 5.69 7.78
CA GLN A 148 -3.57 6.24 7.25
C GLN A 148 -3.41 7.71 6.84
N GLU A 149 -2.53 8.46 7.49
CA GLU A 149 -2.26 9.86 7.23
C GLU A 149 -1.76 10.11 5.80
N VAL A 150 -1.10 9.13 5.22
CA VAL A 150 -0.60 9.14 3.84
C VAL A 150 -1.55 8.39 2.91
N TYR A 151 -1.88 7.14 3.24
CA TYR A 151 -2.58 6.23 2.33
C TYR A 151 -4.09 6.49 2.19
N ALA A 152 -4.68 7.33 3.06
CA ALA A 152 -6.07 7.78 2.92
C ALA A 152 -6.26 8.85 1.82
N GLN A 153 -5.20 9.38 1.23
CA GLN A 153 -5.32 10.46 0.25
C GLN A 153 -5.63 9.99 -1.17
N VAL A 154 -5.36 8.70 -1.49
CA VAL A 154 -5.65 8.11 -2.81
C VAL A 154 -6.40 6.78 -2.62
N PRO A 155 -7.68 6.71 -3.06
CA PRO A 155 -8.54 5.55 -2.83
C PRO A 155 -8.22 4.34 -3.71
N ASN A 156 -7.48 4.52 -4.78
CA ASN A 156 -7.30 3.51 -5.82
C ASN A 156 -5.99 2.75 -5.66
N ASP A 157 -6.02 1.46 -6.03
CA ASP A 157 -4.86 0.55 -6.08
C ASP A 157 -4.32 0.40 -7.50
N SER A 158 -5.14 0.73 -8.51
CA SER A 158 -4.86 0.43 -9.91
C SER A 158 -5.40 1.49 -10.86
N LEU A 159 -4.89 1.45 -12.09
CA LEU A 159 -5.24 2.29 -13.21
C LEU A 159 -5.63 1.40 -14.39
N ASP A 160 -6.79 1.62 -14.99
CA ASP A 160 -7.20 1.00 -16.26
C ASP A 160 -6.63 1.82 -17.41
N GLY A 161 -5.58 1.31 -18.07
CA GLY A 161 -4.85 2.03 -19.10
C GLY A 161 -3.56 1.33 -19.52
N ALA A 162 -2.49 2.09 -19.63
CA ALA A 162 -1.17 1.58 -19.93
C ALA A 162 -0.10 2.26 -19.11
N ASP A 163 1.00 1.56 -18.88
CA ASP A 163 2.21 2.15 -18.35
C ASP A 163 3.47 1.66 -19.07
N LEU A 164 4.53 2.41 -18.88
CA LEU A 164 5.89 2.15 -19.32
C LEU A 164 6.76 2.10 -18.09
N ASP A 165 7.50 1.03 -17.95
CA ASP A 165 8.47 0.78 -16.88
C ASP A 165 9.87 0.74 -17.49
N TRP A 166 10.70 1.74 -17.18
CA TRP A 166 12.08 1.82 -17.63
C TRP A 166 13.02 1.69 -16.44
N ARG A 167 13.89 0.69 -16.50
CA ARG A 167 14.86 0.38 -15.45
C ARG A 167 16.27 0.43 -15.98
N GLN A 168 17.11 1.26 -15.36
CA GLN A 168 18.49 1.49 -15.75
C GLN A 168 19.45 1.33 -14.58
N ALA A 169 20.49 0.53 -14.74
CA ALA A 169 21.62 0.50 -13.81
C ALA A 169 22.50 1.74 -14.03
N ILE A 170 22.84 2.45 -12.96
CA ILE A 170 23.71 3.63 -12.95
C ILE A 170 24.79 3.39 -11.90
N GLY A 171 25.93 2.86 -12.31
CA GLY A 171 26.96 2.40 -11.38
C GLY A 171 26.44 1.31 -10.46
N THR A 172 26.45 1.55 -9.14
CA THR A 172 25.91 0.64 -8.12
C THR A 172 24.44 0.88 -7.79
N ALA A 173 23.82 1.90 -8.39
CA ALA A 173 22.43 2.24 -8.18
C ALA A 173 21.54 1.70 -9.32
N THR A 174 20.27 1.51 -9.03
CA THR A 174 19.23 1.22 -10.02
C THR A 174 18.22 2.37 -10.04
N LEU A 175 17.99 2.96 -11.20
CA LEU A 175 16.94 3.94 -11.44
C LEU A 175 15.77 3.25 -12.14
N THR A 176 14.58 3.34 -11.56
CA THR A 176 13.34 2.89 -12.19
C THR A 176 12.44 4.09 -12.43
N THR A 177 11.96 4.26 -13.65
CA THR A 177 11.01 5.30 -14.03
C THR A 177 9.74 4.65 -14.59
N GLN A 178 8.60 4.99 -14.02
CA GLN A 178 7.30 4.54 -14.49
C GLN A 178 6.48 5.73 -14.97
N LEU A 179 5.96 5.63 -16.18
CA LEU A 179 5.01 6.59 -16.77
C LEU A 179 3.72 5.86 -17.05
N ALA A 180 2.59 6.36 -16.52
CA ALA A 180 1.30 5.72 -16.76
C ALA A 180 0.24 6.74 -17.23
N TYR A 181 -0.70 6.24 -18.03
CA TYR A 181 -1.87 6.99 -18.50
C TYR A 181 -3.11 6.11 -18.51
N GLY A 182 -4.24 6.65 -18.01
CA GLY A 182 -5.48 5.89 -18.01
C GLY A 182 -6.59 6.54 -17.19
N ARG A 183 -7.45 5.68 -16.65
CA ARG A 183 -8.55 6.05 -15.76
C ARG A 183 -8.59 5.12 -14.56
N SER A 184 -9.22 5.56 -13.49
CA SER A 184 -9.45 4.72 -12.32
C SER A 184 -10.79 5.05 -11.68
N THR A 185 -11.44 4.07 -11.08
CA THR A 185 -12.72 4.26 -10.38
C THR A 185 -12.65 3.58 -9.02
N ALA A 186 -13.00 4.31 -7.96
CA ALA A 186 -13.16 3.79 -6.62
C ALA A 186 -14.63 3.89 -6.19
N LYS A 187 -15.17 2.80 -5.65
CA LYS A 187 -16.45 2.79 -4.96
C LYS A 187 -16.22 3.03 -3.48
N LEU A 188 -16.87 4.02 -2.95
CA LEU A 188 -16.84 4.40 -1.55
C LEU A 188 -18.25 4.23 -0.99
N ALA A 189 -18.43 4.22 0.34
CA ALA A 189 -19.74 4.12 0.96
C ALA A 189 -20.70 5.21 0.43
N GLY A 190 -21.66 4.80 -0.41
CA GLY A 190 -22.65 5.69 -1.03
C GLY A 190 -22.16 6.61 -2.14
N GLN A 191 -20.91 6.49 -2.56
CA GLN A 191 -20.30 7.36 -3.57
C GLN A 191 -19.43 6.57 -4.55
N THR A 192 -19.29 7.11 -5.77
CA THR A 192 -18.32 6.63 -6.76
C THR A 192 -17.40 7.78 -7.17
N VAL A 193 -16.11 7.57 -7.07
CA VAL A 193 -15.09 8.53 -7.50
C VAL A 193 -14.42 8.00 -8.76
N THR A 194 -14.48 8.78 -9.84
CA THR A 194 -13.88 8.41 -11.12
C THR A 194 -12.77 9.42 -11.46
N PHE A 195 -11.59 8.90 -11.71
CA PHE A 195 -10.45 9.67 -12.20
C PHE A 195 -10.26 9.40 -13.68
N THR A 196 -10.29 10.44 -14.49
CA THR A 196 -10.08 10.38 -15.95
C THR A 196 -8.85 11.18 -16.35
N ASN A 197 -8.24 10.81 -17.48
CA ASN A 197 -6.99 11.42 -17.96
C ASN A 197 -5.90 11.41 -16.88
N ALA A 198 -5.85 10.35 -16.10
CA ALA A 198 -4.83 10.18 -15.07
C ALA A 198 -3.46 10.01 -15.73
N ARG A 199 -2.50 10.83 -15.30
CA ARG A 199 -1.11 10.82 -15.71
C ARG A 199 -0.26 10.61 -14.48
N VAL A 200 0.56 9.60 -14.51
CA VAL A 200 1.41 9.20 -13.40
C VAL A 200 2.85 9.23 -13.84
N VAL A 201 3.69 9.87 -13.05
CA VAL A 201 5.16 9.82 -13.17
C VAL A 201 5.69 9.35 -11.82
N ASN A 202 6.44 8.27 -11.82
CA ASN A 202 7.08 7.73 -10.63
C ASN A 202 8.55 7.44 -10.92
N VAL A 203 9.44 7.88 -10.04
CA VAL A 203 10.89 7.64 -10.14
C VAL A 203 11.34 7.04 -8.83
N VAL A 204 12.06 5.93 -8.91
CA VAL A 204 12.65 5.22 -7.76
C VAL A 204 14.14 5.05 -8.01
N LEU A 205 14.94 5.44 -7.02
CA LEU A 205 16.38 5.21 -6.98
C LEU A 205 16.67 4.24 -5.84
N GLU A 206 17.27 3.11 -6.17
CA GLU A 206 17.73 2.09 -5.23
C GLU A 206 19.25 2.05 -5.23
N GLN A 207 19.87 2.24 -4.07
CA GLN A 207 21.32 2.14 -3.91
C GLN A 207 21.67 1.48 -2.58
N GLY A 208 22.19 0.27 -2.64
CA GLY A 208 22.50 -0.51 -1.45
C GLY A 208 21.25 -0.64 -0.55
N PRO A 209 21.33 -0.21 0.72
CA PRO A 209 20.20 -0.31 1.66
C PRO A 209 19.15 0.79 1.52
N VAL A 210 19.34 1.75 0.62
CA VAL A 210 18.51 2.96 0.51
C VAL A 210 17.62 2.90 -0.72
N THR A 211 16.33 3.18 -0.54
CA THR A 211 15.37 3.43 -1.60
C THR A 211 14.81 4.84 -1.46
N LEU A 212 14.92 5.63 -2.51
CA LEU A 212 14.30 6.95 -2.64
C LEU A 212 13.22 6.90 -3.72
N ARG A 213 12.10 7.56 -3.46
CA ARG A 213 10.98 7.61 -4.40
C ARG A 213 10.45 9.04 -4.53
N LEU A 214 10.14 9.43 -5.76
CA LEU A 214 9.39 10.66 -6.09
C LEU A 214 8.28 10.31 -7.07
N GLY A 215 7.07 10.80 -6.81
CA GLY A 215 5.90 10.55 -7.64
C GLY A 215 5.02 11.77 -7.84
N ARG A 216 4.39 11.85 -9.00
CA ARG A 216 3.39 12.86 -9.34
C ARG A 216 2.27 12.26 -10.15
N ASP A 217 1.04 12.46 -9.67
CA ASP A 217 -0.20 12.05 -10.34
C ASP A 217 -1.05 13.28 -10.59
N ASP A 218 -1.55 13.44 -11.81
CA ASP A 218 -2.49 14.48 -12.20
C ASP A 218 -3.69 13.84 -12.88
N ALA A 219 -4.92 14.22 -12.52
CA ALA A 219 -6.14 13.66 -13.09
C ALA A 219 -7.30 14.67 -13.09
N ARG A 220 -8.38 14.30 -13.76
CA ARG A 220 -9.69 14.92 -13.60
C ARG A 220 -10.58 13.98 -12.79
N MET A 221 -11.09 14.46 -11.67
CA MET A 221 -11.94 13.70 -10.77
C MET A 221 -13.40 14.10 -10.93
N THR A 222 -14.27 13.11 -10.97
CA THR A 222 -15.72 13.23 -10.91
C THR A 222 -16.21 12.47 -9.68
N LEU A 223 -17.07 13.06 -8.89
CA LEU A 223 -17.77 12.42 -7.78
C LEU A 223 -19.23 12.21 -8.16
N THR A 224 -19.70 10.97 -8.07
CA THR A 224 -21.12 10.60 -8.28
C THR A 224 -21.72 10.13 -6.97
N GLN A 225 -22.82 10.75 -6.53
CA GLN A 225 -23.54 10.39 -5.30
C GLN A 225 -25.04 10.45 -5.55
N GLY A 226 -25.77 9.37 -5.22
CA GLY A 226 -27.23 9.33 -5.36
C GLY A 226 -27.72 9.59 -6.81
N GLY A 227 -26.90 9.27 -7.82
CA GLY A 227 -27.21 9.54 -9.23
C GLY A 227 -26.82 10.95 -9.72
N PHE A 228 -26.40 11.84 -8.84
CA PHE A 228 -25.88 13.16 -9.20
C PHE A 228 -24.39 13.12 -9.44
N GLU A 229 -23.95 13.71 -10.55
CA GLU A 229 -22.56 13.84 -10.93
C GLU A 229 -22.09 15.28 -10.68
N LEU A 230 -21.08 15.46 -9.81
CA LEU A 230 -20.45 16.76 -9.60
C LEU A 230 -19.53 17.12 -10.77
N PRO A 231 -19.32 18.44 -11.04
CA PRO A 231 -18.44 18.89 -12.10
C PRO A 231 -17.04 18.29 -12.00
N LYS A 232 -16.42 18.04 -13.16
CA LYS A 232 -15.05 17.53 -13.23
C LYS A 232 -14.05 18.53 -12.68
N LEU A 233 -13.29 18.11 -11.67
CA LEU A 233 -12.27 18.92 -11.02
C LEU A 233 -10.87 18.41 -11.36
N LYS A 234 -9.92 19.32 -11.50
CA LYS A 234 -8.51 18.97 -11.59
C LYS A 234 -8.03 18.57 -10.19
N VAL A 235 -7.40 17.42 -10.09
CA VAL A 235 -6.77 16.95 -8.86
C VAL A 235 -5.34 16.57 -9.12
N SER A 236 -4.53 16.66 -8.10
CA SER A 236 -3.14 16.25 -8.20
C SER A 236 -2.64 15.67 -6.88
N PHE A 237 -1.72 14.72 -6.99
CA PHE A 237 -1.06 14.07 -5.87
C PHE A 237 0.45 14.07 -6.12
N THR A 238 1.22 14.39 -5.10
CA THR A 238 2.68 14.36 -5.13
C THR A 238 3.16 13.60 -3.90
N ALA A 239 4.11 12.71 -4.07
CA ALA A 239 4.68 11.89 -3.01
C ALA A 239 6.21 11.87 -3.09
N ALA A 240 6.85 11.91 -1.91
CA ALA A 240 8.26 11.61 -1.74
C ALA A 240 8.39 10.54 -0.67
N GLY A 241 9.19 9.52 -0.91
CA GLY A 241 9.37 8.38 -0.01
C GLY A 241 10.85 8.03 0.18
N LEU A 242 11.15 7.53 1.37
CA LEU A 242 12.45 7.02 1.77
C LEU A 242 12.25 5.67 2.48
N ALA A 243 13.00 4.66 2.07
CA ALA A 243 13.21 3.45 2.86
C ALA A 243 14.70 3.19 3.06
N LEU A 244 15.05 2.74 4.25
CA LEU A 244 16.39 2.28 4.63
C LEU A 244 16.25 0.91 5.28
N ASP A 245 17.02 -0.06 4.80
CA ASP A 245 17.17 -1.36 5.41
C ASP A 245 18.67 -1.67 5.51
N TRP A 246 19.29 -1.27 6.63
CA TRP A 246 20.73 -1.35 6.82
C TRP A 246 21.06 -2.13 8.08
N ASN A 247 21.71 -3.27 7.91
CA ASN A 247 21.98 -4.21 8.97
C ASN A 247 20.67 -4.59 9.70
N ASP A 248 20.54 -4.18 10.99
CA ASP A 248 19.33 -4.44 11.79
C ASP A 248 18.40 -3.23 11.87
N VAL A 249 18.80 -2.07 11.32
CA VAL A 249 18.02 -0.83 11.36
C VAL A 249 17.12 -0.74 10.15
N VAL A 250 15.84 -0.47 10.39
CA VAL A 250 14.84 -0.25 9.34
C VAL A 250 14.19 1.11 9.55
N VAL A 251 14.15 1.93 8.49
CA VAL A 251 13.46 3.22 8.49
C VAL A 251 12.57 3.31 7.26
N GLN A 252 11.38 3.86 7.44
CA GLN A 252 10.45 4.14 6.34
C GLN A 252 9.76 5.48 6.60
N SER A 253 9.70 6.34 5.58
CA SER A 253 9.05 7.64 5.67
C SER A 253 8.47 8.03 4.33
N GLU A 254 7.32 8.68 4.35
CA GLU A 254 6.71 9.30 3.16
C GLU A 254 6.16 10.67 3.52
N TYR A 255 6.23 11.58 2.57
CA TYR A 255 5.55 12.88 2.58
C TYR A 255 4.69 13.01 1.32
N THR A 256 3.44 13.41 1.49
CA THR A 256 2.47 13.49 0.40
C THR A 256 1.70 14.81 0.44
N THR A 257 1.29 15.26 -0.75
CA THR A 257 0.40 16.40 -0.92
C THR A 257 -0.66 16.08 -1.95
N ALA A 258 -1.93 16.11 -1.55
CA ALA A 258 -3.09 16.01 -2.43
C ALA A 258 -3.73 17.39 -2.60
N ARG A 259 -4.09 17.78 -3.82
CA ARG A 259 -4.76 19.04 -4.14
C ARG A 259 -6.00 18.75 -4.96
N GLY A 260 -7.13 19.34 -4.58
CA GLY A 260 -8.41 19.24 -5.26
C GLY A 260 -9.48 20.03 -4.50
N PHE A 261 -10.61 20.35 -5.14
CA PHE A 261 -11.73 21.08 -4.54
C PHE A 261 -11.34 22.44 -3.89
N GLY A 262 -10.29 23.08 -4.37
CA GLY A 262 -9.78 24.30 -3.73
C GLY A 262 -8.99 24.08 -2.45
N ALA A 263 -8.86 22.83 -1.99
CA ALA A 263 -8.19 22.45 -0.77
C ALA A 263 -6.84 21.77 -1.03
N THR A 264 -6.00 21.74 -0.01
CA THR A 264 -4.74 21.02 0.01
C THR A 264 -4.65 20.16 1.28
N SER A 265 -4.52 18.86 1.09
CA SER A 265 -4.22 17.91 2.15
C SER A 265 -2.74 17.54 2.11
N ARG A 266 -2.09 17.48 3.27
CA ARG A 266 -0.69 17.04 3.41
C ARG A 266 -0.62 15.93 4.44
N GLY A 267 -0.01 14.81 4.05
CA GLY A 267 0.22 13.68 4.94
C GLY A 267 1.69 13.33 5.00
N TRP A 268 2.16 12.88 6.15
CA TRP A 268 3.48 12.29 6.28
C TRP A 268 3.52 11.31 7.43
N TYR A 269 4.45 10.38 7.36
CA TYR A 269 4.84 9.56 8.50
C TYR A 269 6.34 9.29 8.48
N ALA A 270 6.87 8.95 9.65
CA ALA A 270 8.18 8.36 9.81
C ALA A 270 8.06 7.15 10.73
N MET A 271 8.67 6.04 10.35
CA MET A 271 8.75 4.80 11.12
C MET A 271 10.19 4.39 11.24
N GLY A 272 10.57 3.93 12.42
CA GLY A 272 11.87 3.32 12.71
C GLY A 272 11.69 2.02 13.48
N GLY A 273 12.52 1.03 13.16
CA GLY A 273 12.55 -0.26 13.82
C GLY A 273 13.96 -0.85 13.90
N TYR A 274 14.13 -1.84 14.76
CA TYR A 274 15.39 -2.57 14.91
C TYR A 274 15.15 -4.08 15.01
N ARG A 275 15.90 -4.89 14.26
CA ARG A 275 15.76 -6.36 14.22
C ARG A 275 16.56 -7.01 15.34
N PHE A 276 15.88 -7.78 16.16
CA PHE A 276 16.47 -8.71 17.13
C PHE A 276 16.22 -10.14 16.64
N GLY A 277 17.03 -10.60 15.69
CA GLY A 277 16.81 -11.87 15.02
C GLY A 277 15.50 -11.88 14.22
N LYS A 278 14.49 -12.64 14.69
CA LYS A 278 13.16 -12.74 14.03
C LYS A 278 12.14 -11.70 14.55
N VAL A 279 12.50 -10.87 15.50
CA VAL A 279 11.59 -9.92 16.14
C VAL A 279 12.01 -8.51 15.77
N LEU A 280 11.06 -7.72 15.26
CA LEU A 280 11.26 -6.34 14.83
C LEU A 280 10.28 -5.43 15.56
N PRO A 281 10.63 -4.90 16.76
CA PRO A 281 9.92 -3.78 17.33
C PRO A 281 10.09 -2.53 16.47
N PHE A 282 9.04 -1.73 16.39
CA PHE A 282 9.03 -0.46 15.66
C PHE A 282 8.18 0.60 16.36
N ALA A 283 8.48 1.85 16.05
CA ALA A 283 7.66 2.99 16.39
C ALA A 283 7.42 3.86 15.14
N SER A 284 6.29 4.53 15.09
CA SER A 284 5.93 5.41 13.98
C SER A 284 5.20 6.65 14.50
N HIS A 285 5.41 7.77 13.83
CA HIS A 285 4.60 8.97 13.98
C HIS A 285 4.11 9.43 12.62
N GLY A 286 2.81 9.79 12.53
CA GLY A 286 2.19 10.29 11.30
C GLY A 286 1.29 11.49 11.55
N ARG A 287 1.15 12.35 10.54
CA ARG A 287 0.27 13.51 10.57
C ARG A 287 -0.39 13.74 9.22
N LEU A 288 -1.69 13.99 9.26
CA LEU A 288 -2.52 14.46 8.16
C LEU A 288 -3.03 15.86 8.50
N THR A 289 -3.00 16.77 7.52
CA THR A 289 -3.52 18.13 7.63
C THR A 289 -4.35 18.48 6.39
N GLY A 290 -5.31 19.38 6.52
CA GLY A 290 -6.28 19.78 5.50
C GLY A 290 -7.69 19.76 6.07
N ASP A 291 -8.69 19.51 5.21
CA ASP A 291 -10.10 19.44 5.64
C ASP A 291 -10.34 18.27 6.62
N VAL A 292 -9.58 17.19 6.47
CA VAL A 292 -9.47 16.12 7.44
C VAL A 292 -8.08 16.16 8.08
N ALA A 293 -8.02 16.19 9.40
CA ALA A 293 -6.74 16.28 10.10
C ALA A 293 -6.67 15.32 11.28
N GLN A 294 -5.50 14.70 11.46
CA GLN A 294 -5.20 13.85 12.62
C GLN A 294 -3.70 13.62 12.79
N ARG A 295 -3.31 13.15 13.97
CA ARG A 295 -1.98 12.64 14.29
C ARG A 295 -2.10 11.23 14.85
N THR A 296 -1.15 10.38 14.51
CA THR A 296 -1.09 9.01 15.03
C THR A 296 0.33 8.71 15.51
N ASP A 297 0.45 8.26 16.76
CA ASP A 297 1.65 7.63 17.29
C ASP A 297 1.39 6.14 17.37
N SER A 298 2.28 5.33 16.81
CA SER A 298 2.16 3.87 16.77
C SER A 298 3.39 3.21 17.39
N VAL A 299 3.16 2.13 18.10
CA VAL A 299 4.21 1.19 18.51
C VAL A 299 3.75 -0.21 18.17
N GLY A 300 4.66 -1.05 17.74
CA GLY A 300 4.32 -2.43 17.40
C GLY A 300 5.52 -3.34 17.34
N VAL A 301 5.22 -4.60 17.14
CA VAL A 301 6.20 -5.67 16.98
C VAL A 301 5.77 -6.55 15.83
N ARG A 302 6.70 -6.84 14.92
CA ARG A 302 6.60 -7.89 13.93
C ARG A 302 7.46 -9.07 14.38
N TRP A 303 6.91 -10.26 14.33
CA TRP A 303 7.62 -11.50 14.61
C TRP A 303 7.54 -12.42 13.38
N ASP A 304 8.68 -12.62 12.72
CA ASP A 304 8.84 -13.54 11.58
C ASP A 304 8.87 -15.01 12.09
N ALA A 305 7.70 -15.46 12.58
CA ALA A 305 7.54 -16.76 13.25
C ALA A 305 7.82 -17.93 12.30
N PHE A 306 7.40 -17.81 11.03
CA PHE A 306 7.50 -18.84 9.99
C PHE A 306 8.17 -18.29 8.73
N ARG A 307 8.50 -19.16 7.76
CA ARG A 307 9.13 -18.75 6.50
C ARG A 307 8.20 -17.92 5.61
N SER A 308 6.91 -18.20 5.65
CA SER A 308 5.89 -17.56 4.81
C SER A 308 4.78 -16.92 5.62
N ALA A 309 4.98 -16.68 6.93
CA ALA A 309 4.03 -16.00 7.78
C ALA A 309 4.72 -15.24 8.91
N ASP A 310 4.15 -14.10 9.26
CA ASP A 310 4.53 -13.30 10.42
C ASP A 310 3.32 -13.02 11.33
N ILE A 311 3.61 -12.62 12.55
CA ILE A 311 2.62 -12.17 13.53
C ILE A 311 2.96 -10.73 13.90
N LYS A 312 1.96 -9.86 13.89
CA LYS A 312 2.09 -8.45 14.25
C LYS A 312 1.16 -8.06 15.38
N VAL A 313 1.68 -7.28 16.29
CA VAL A 313 0.89 -6.57 17.31
C VAL A 313 1.20 -5.09 17.17
N GLN A 314 0.16 -4.26 17.15
CA GLN A 314 0.30 -2.81 17.01
C GLN A 314 -0.71 -2.09 17.90
N VAL A 315 -0.27 -1.01 18.51
CA VAL A 315 -1.10 -0.07 19.25
C VAL A 315 -0.89 1.32 18.67
N ASP A 316 -1.99 1.96 18.30
CA ASP A 316 -2.01 3.32 17.75
C ASP A 316 -2.71 4.26 18.74
N ARG A 317 -2.14 5.43 18.96
CA ARG A 317 -2.75 6.55 19.65
C ARG A 317 -3.13 7.61 18.63
N VAL A 318 -4.38 7.59 18.19
CA VAL A 318 -4.92 8.50 17.18
C VAL A 318 -5.51 9.73 17.83
N ARG A 319 -5.07 10.93 17.42
CA ARG A 319 -5.57 12.23 17.85
C ARG A 319 -6.22 12.93 16.66
N PRO A 320 -7.53 12.74 16.42
CA PRO A 320 -8.24 13.45 15.37
C PRO A 320 -8.44 14.93 15.73
N GLU A 321 -8.40 15.79 14.73
CA GLU A 321 -8.95 17.13 14.77
C GLU A 321 -10.35 17.04 14.16
N GLY A 322 -11.40 17.39 14.92
CA GLY A 322 -12.77 17.04 14.55
C GLY A 322 -12.99 15.53 14.59
N THR A 323 -13.49 14.96 13.49
CA THR A 323 -13.77 13.52 13.37
C THR A 323 -12.55 12.72 12.85
N GLY A 324 -11.55 13.38 12.27
CA GLY A 324 -10.43 12.73 11.62
C GLY A 324 -10.89 11.74 10.52
N LEU A 325 -10.23 10.58 10.46
CA LEU A 325 -10.55 9.48 9.53
C LEU A 325 -11.47 8.41 10.15
N PHE A 326 -12.14 8.72 11.27
CA PHE A 326 -13.07 7.80 11.91
C PHE A 326 -14.42 7.77 11.21
N ASN A 327 -15.02 6.58 11.13
CA ASN A 327 -16.36 6.38 10.61
C ASN A 327 -17.43 6.54 11.71
N GLN A 328 -18.64 6.95 11.31
CA GLN A 328 -19.84 7.02 12.14
C GLN A 328 -19.62 7.72 13.51
N PRO A 329 -19.01 8.92 13.54
CA PRO A 329 -18.78 9.63 14.78
C PRO A 329 -20.10 10.07 15.38
N LYS A 330 -20.30 9.82 16.69
CA LYS A 330 -21.44 10.35 17.46
C LYS A 330 -21.28 11.86 17.68
N ALA A 331 -22.38 12.53 17.94
CA ALA A 331 -22.35 13.94 18.31
C ALA A 331 -21.45 14.15 19.54
N GLY A 332 -20.53 15.12 19.45
CA GLY A 332 -19.58 15.41 20.51
C GLY A 332 -18.34 14.48 20.56
N PHE A 333 -18.18 13.56 19.58
CA PHE A 333 -16.97 12.73 19.52
C PHE A 333 -15.70 13.57 19.54
N ARG A 334 -14.78 13.18 20.41
CA ARG A 334 -13.43 13.76 20.52
C ARG A 334 -12.43 12.67 20.83
N GLY A 335 -11.24 12.78 20.25
CA GLY A 335 -10.10 11.92 20.61
C GLY A 335 -9.46 12.34 21.94
N PRO A 336 -8.36 11.68 22.31
CA PRO A 336 -7.64 10.67 21.53
C PRO A 336 -8.26 9.28 21.64
N VAL A 337 -8.14 8.49 20.56
CA VAL A 337 -8.58 7.10 20.52
C VAL A 337 -7.35 6.18 20.53
N THR A 338 -7.41 5.13 21.34
CA THR A 338 -6.40 4.06 21.30
C THR A 338 -6.96 2.91 20.47
N VAL A 339 -6.20 2.47 19.48
CA VAL A 339 -6.54 1.33 18.61
C VAL A 339 -5.55 0.22 18.86
N GLY A 340 -6.03 -0.96 19.22
CA GLY A 340 -5.23 -2.17 19.33
C GLY A 340 -5.50 -3.09 18.15
N ALA A 341 -4.47 -3.75 17.65
CA ALA A 341 -4.62 -4.77 16.61
C ALA A 341 -3.59 -5.89 16.75
N VAL A 342 -4.03 -7.11 16.39
CA VAL A 342 -3.18 -8.29 16.23
C VAL A 342 -3.47 -8.86 14.85
N ALA A 343 -2.44 -9.26 14.11
CA ALA A 343 -2.57 -9.84 12.78
C ALA A 343 -1.62 -11.02 12.60
N VAL A 344 -2.04 -11.94 11.75
CA VAL A 344 -1.20 -12.97 11.14
C VAL A 344 -1.21 -12.70 9.64
N ASP A 345 -0.06 -12.42 9.08
CA ASP A 345 0.13 -12.25 7.65
C ASP A 345 0.79 -13.49 7.06
N PHE A 346 0.40 -13.88 5.85
CA PHE A 346 0.94 -15.06 5.18
C PHE A 346 0.99 -14.89 3.67
N ILE A 347 1.91 -15.65 3.05
CA ILE A 347 2.05 -15.81 1.59
C ILE A 347 2.16 -17.29 1.24
N PHE A 348 1.75 -17.68 0.04
CA PHE A 348 1.82 -19.07 -0.47
C PHE A 348 1.98 -19.14 -1.98
#